data_7b102f9c2858813e961a0efe5abe0565
#
_entry.id   7b102f9c2858813e961a0efe5abe0565
#
_cell.length_a   1.000
_cell.length_b   1.000
_cell.length_c   1.000
_cell.angle_alpha   90.00
_cell.angle_beta   90.00
_cell.angle_gamma   90.00
#
_symmetry.space_group_name_H-M   'P 1'
#
loop_
_entity.id
_entity.type
_entity.pdbx_description
1 polymer ?
#
loop_
_entity_poly.entity_id
_entity_poly.type
_entity_poly.pdbx_seq_one_letter_code
_entity_poly.pdbx_strand_id
1 'polypeptide(L)'
;TYFIAAIVLVVLAMPMFFYGFKNTKERFGAAEDDNPPTLGHNIGLLFKNKPLLLLVLSGILGGARMVYTYTGGLYFCKYALQNESAYSLLTMLVVPGGLVASVLCPWLTNKFGKKWTFIGSHIIGAVAMIILFFMWDFSAGALRAGGIYVAAICLILIGIPQGISNIMTYAMIGDTVDYLEWKTGERGEGICFAMQTLMNKIGMAIGAFIGVLAYGMSNISPTDPVGNMDVAGLNKLWMMLVLSGVVSFIACIIPIFFYNLTEKRQREMVKEIAERKAAEDISTDLDIPVTPEA
;
A
#
# COMPACT_ATOMS: atom_id res chain seq x y z
N THR A 1 12.56 6.56 -28.89
CA THR A 1 11.44 5.66 -28.54
C THR A 1 10.72 6.12 -27.27
N TYR A 2 11.41 6.37 -26.14
CA TYR A 2 10.78 6.83 -24.89
C TYR A 2 10.11 8.21 -25.01
N PHE A 3 10.68 9.13 -25.77
CA PHE A 3 10.13 10.47 -26.01
C PHE A 3 8.79 10.40 -26.73
N ILE A 4 8.65 9.57 -27.76
CA ILE A 4 7.39 9.37 -28.48
C ILE A 4 6.35 8.74 -27.57
N ALA A 5 6.71 7.72 -26.79
CA ALA A 5 5.81 7.10 -25.81
C ALA A 5 5.30 8.10 -24.77
N ALA A 6 6.17 8.97 -24.26
CA ALA A 6 5.80 10.02 -23.33
C ALA A 6 4.79 11.01 -23.94
N ILE A 7 5.01 11.45 -25.18
CA ILE A 7 4.07 12.35 -25.89
C ILE A 7 2.72 11.67 -26.05
N VAL A 8 2.69 10.41 -26.52
CA VAL A 8 1.43 9.68 -26.69
C VAL A 8 0.65 9.55 -25.37
N LEU A 9 1.34 9.23 -24.27
CA LEU A 9 0.71 9.15 -22.95
C LEU A 9 0.14 10.49 -22.49
N VAL A 10 0.87 11.59 -22.69
CA VAL A 10 0.41 12.94 -22.32
C VAL A 10 -0.81 13.33 -23.17
N VAL A 11 -0.76 13.11 -24.48
CA VAL A 11 -1.87 13.44 -25.40
C VAL A 11 -3.12 12.64 -25.06
N LEU A 12 -3.01 11.39 -24.60
CA LEU A 12 -4.16 10.59 -24.16
C LEU A 12 -4.66 10.97 -22.76
N ALA A 13 -3.77 11.29 -21.83
CA ALA A 13 -4.12 11.58 -20.44
C ALA A 13 -4.73 12.99 -20.25
N MET A 14 -4.21 14.00 -20.96
CA MET A 14 -4.66 15.39 -20.81
C MET A 14 -6.16 15.60 -21.08
N PRO A 15 -6.75 15.07 -22.17
CA PRO A 15 -8.19 15.22 -22.39
C PRO A 15 -9.04 14.59 -21.28
N MET A 16 -8.61 13.42 -20.74
CA MET A 16 -9.29 12.77 -19.61
C MET A 16 -9.23 13.63 -18.35
N PHE A 17 -8.10 14.29 -18.10
CA PHE A 17 -7.91 15.19 -16.97
C PHE A 17 -8.82 16.43 -17.10
N PHE A 18 -8.89 17.04 -18.29
CA PHE A 18 -9.79 18.15 -18.57
C PHE A 18 -11.27 17.76 -18.46
N TYR A 19 -11.62 16.58 -18.94
CA TYR A 19 -12.98 16.06 -18.81
C TYR A 19 -13.36 15.87 -17.32
N GLY A 20 -12.48 15.29 -16.53
CA GLY A 20 -12.65 15.14 -15.08
C GLY A 20 -12.83 16.50 -14.41
N PHE A 21 -11.93 17.46 -14.67
CA PHE A 21 -11.98 18.80 -14.10
C PHE A 21 -13.29 19.54 -14.44
N LYS A 22 -13.73 19.49 -15.70
CA LYS A 22 -14.96 20.17 -16.16
C LYS A 22 -16.24 19.58 -15.55
N ASN A 23 -16.26 18.25 -15.29
CA ASN A 23 -17.45 17.57 -14.79
C ASN A 23 -17.47 17.38 -13.27
N THR A 24 -16.36 17.65 -12.57
CA THR A 24 -16.31 17.59 -11.12
C THR A 24 -16.80 18.94 -10.55
N LYS A 25 -17.91 18.88 -9.81
CA LYS A 25 -18.42 20.02 -9.04
C LYS A 25 -18.19 19.75 -7.57
N GLU A 26 -17.62 20.71 -6.89
CA GLU A 26 -17.50 20.68 -5.43
C GLU A 26 -18.92 20.81 -4.84
N ARG A 27 -19.37 19.75 -4.16
CA ARG A 27 -20.71 19.70 -3.58
C ARG A 27 -20.77 20.25 -2.17
N PHE A 28 -19.63 20.19 -1.48
CA PHE A 28 -19.45 20.74 -0.15
C PHE A 28 -18.28 21.70 -0.24
N GLY A 29 -18.56 23.01 -0.23
CA GLY A 29 -17.52 24.02 -0.10
C GLY A 29 -16.77 23.78 1.21
N ALA A 30 -15.47 23.97 1.22
CA ALA A 30 -14.75 24.09 2.47
C ALA A 30 -15.44 25.24 3.24
N ALA A 31 -15.91 24.96 4.47
CA ALA A 31 -16.32 26.02 5.35
C ALA A 31 -15.14 27.00 5.39
N GLU A 32 -15.38 28.27 5.09
CA GLU A 32 -14.39 29.32 5.30
C GLU A 32 -14.15 29.39 6.80
N ASP A 33 -13.18 28.59 7.25
CA ASP A 33 -12.72 28.62 8.63
C ASP A 33 -11.79 29.81 8.73
N ASP A 34 -12.20 30.84 9.44
CA ASP A 34 -11.41 32.04 9.68
C ASP A 34 -10.04 31.75 10.33
N ASN A 35 -9.87 30.56 10.89
CA ASN A 35 -8.64 30.04 11.48
C ASN A 35 -8.35 28.59 11.04
N PRO A 36 -7.69 28.38 9.89
CA PRO A 36 -7.32 27.02 9.49
C PRO A 36 -6.43 26.36 10.53
N PRO A 37 -6.65 25.05 10.86
CA PRO A 37 -5.89 24.39 11.90
C PRO A 37 -4.40 24.38 11.57
N THR A 38 -3.59 24.75 12.56
CA THR A 38 -2.12 24.79 12.41
C THR A 38 -1.54 23.40 12.16
N LEU A 39 -0.37 23.35 11.50
CA LEU A 39 0.33 22.08 11.24
C LEU A 39 0.58 21.33 12.56
N GLY A 40 0.91 22.01 13.64
CA GLY A 40 1.11 21.41 14.96
C GLY A 40 -0.16 20.77 15.52
N HIS A 41 -1.30 21.39 15.35
CA HIS A 41 -2.60 20.85 15.74
C HIS A 41 -2.91 19.56 14.96
N ASN A 42 -2.76 19.59 13.64
CA ASN A 42 -2.98 18.43 12.78
C ASN A 42 -2.07 17.24 13.13
N ILE A 43 -0.79 17.49 13.44
CA ILE A 43 0.13 16.47 13.93
C ILE A 43 -0.34 15.92 15.29
N GLY A 44 -0.82 16.77 16.19
CA GLY A 44 -1.42 16.34 17.45
C GLY A 44 -2.62 15.40 17.27
N LEU A 45 -3.49 15.67 16.29
CA LEU A 45 -4.62 14.81 15.93
C LEU A 45 -4.16 13.42 15.44
N LEU A 46 -3.06 13.35 14.67
CA LEU A 46 -2.52 12.07 14.22
C LEU A 46 -2.14 11.15 15.40
N PHE A 47 -1.48 11.68 16.41
CA PHE A 47 -1.09 10.88 17.59
C PHE A 47 -2.28 10.42 18.42
N LYS A 48 -3.42 11.11 18.34
CA LYS A 48 -4.69 10.66 18.95
C LYS A 48 -5.34 9.52 18.16
N ASN A 49 -5.00 9.35 16.88
CA ASN A 49 -5.58 8.35 15.98
C ASN A 49 -4.77 7.04 15.98
N LYS A 50 -4.89 6.25 17.06
CA LYS A 50 -4.17 4.99 17.20
C LYS A 50 -4.39 3.99 16.02
N PRO A 51 -5.62 3.76 15.52
CA PRO A 51 -5.82 2.88 14.38
C PRO A 51 -5.04 3.34 13.13
N LEU A 52 -5.01 4.64 12.84
CA LEU A 52 -4.23 5.19 11.73
C LEU A 52 -2.74 4.94 11.89
N LEU A 53 -2.18 5.15 13.08
CA LEU A 53 -0.76 4.88 13.34
C LEU A 53 -0.40 3.42 13.11
N LEU A 54 -1.27 2.47 13.48
CA LEU A 54 -1.07 1.05 13.22
C LEU A 54 -1.10 0.73 11.72
N LEU A 55 -2.00 1.36 10.96
CA LEU A 55 -2.04 1.22 9.50
C LEU A 55 -0.77 1.78 8.83
N VAL A 56 -0.34 2.96 9.25
CA VAL A 56 0.89 3.59 8.75
C VAL A 56 2.11 2.72 9.04
N LEU A 57 2.23 2.21 10.26
CA LEU A 57 3.32 1.31 10.63
C LEU A 57 3.29 0.01 9.80
N SER A 58 2.11 -0.58 9.62
CA SER A 58 1.92 -1.75 8.76
C SER A 58 2.36 -1.49 7.32
N GLY A 59 1.95 -0.36 6.74
CA GLY A 59 2.32 0.01 5.38
C GLY A 59 3.83 0.23 5.20
N ILE A 60 4.48 0.88 6.17
CA ILE A 60 5.94 1.08 6.16
C ILE A 60 6.67 -0.26 6.25
N LEU A 61 6.31 -1.12 7.19
CA LEU A 61 6.90 -2.46 7.35
C LEU A 61 6.64 -3.36 6.13
N GLY A 62 5.52 -3.13 5.43
CA GLY A 62 5.18 -3.80 4.19
C GLY A 62 5.97 -3.32 2.96
N GLY A 63 6.79 -2.29 3.07
CA GLY A 63 7.48 -1.68 1.91
C GLY A 63 8.42 -2.62 1.17
N ALA A 64 9.17 -3.45 1.90
CA ALA A 64 10.15 -4.36 1.31
C ALA A 64 9.54 -5.53 0.51
N ARG A 65 8.24 -5.82 0.66
CA ARG A 65 7.57 -6.85 -0.14
C ARG A 65 7.59 -6.56 -1.64
N MET A 66 7.78 -5.30 -2.01
CA MET A 66 7.79 -4.82 -3.39
C MET A 66 9.21 -4.73 -3.99
N VAL A 67 10.22 -5.24 -3.29
CA VAL A 67 11.62 -5.15 -3.75
C VAL A 67 11.83 -5.73 -5.14
N TYR A 68 11.07 -6.78 -5.52
CA TYR A 68 11.11 -7.37 -6.86
C TYR A 68 10.56 -6.47 -7.97
N THR A 69 9.57 -5.65 -7.68
CA THR A 69 8.97 -4.74 -8.65
C THR A 69 9.74 -3.43 -8.79
N TYR A 70 10.70 -3.21 -7.89
CA TYR A 70 11.62 -2.07 -7.95
C TYR A 70 13.00 -2.51 -8.45
N THR A 71 14.03 -1.90 -7.96
CA THR A 71 15.43 -2.12 -8.38
C THR A 71 15.92 -3.56 -8.21
N GLY A 72 15.48 -4.26 -7.18
CA GLY A 72 15.96 -5.61 -6.88
C GLY A 72 15.65 -6.63 -7.97
N GLY A 73 14.44 -6.62 -8.51
CA GLY A 73 14.05 -7.53 -9.59
C GLY A 73 14.81 -7.29 -10.88
N LEU A 74 15.12 -6.04 -11.21
CA LEU A 74 15.93 -5.71 -12.38
C LEU A 74 17.36 -6.29 -12.26
N TYR A 75 18.00 -6.12 -11.11
CA TYR A 75 19.31 -6.70 -10.86
C TYR A 75 19.29 -8.23 -10.89
N PHE A 76 18.26 -8.84 -10.34
CA PHE A 76 18.08 -10.29 -10.41
C PHE A 76 17.95 -10.76 -11.88
N CYS A 77 17.13 -10.14 -12.69
CA CYS A 77 16.96 -10.51 -14.10
C CYS A 77 18.24 -10.32 -14.89
N LYS A 78 18.93 -9.21 -14.66
CA LYS A 78 20.17 -8.89 -15.37
C LYS A 78 21.31 -9.88 -15.05
N TYR A 79 21.53 -10.16 -13.78
CA TYR A 79 22.71 -10.92 -13.33
C TYR A 79 22.44 -12.41 -13.09
N ALA A 80 21.30 -12.76 -12.50
CA ALA A 80 20.97 -14.15 -12.21
C ALA A 80 20.33 -14.88 -13.39
N LEU A 81 19.41 -14.22 -14.11
CA LEU A 81 18.78 -14.79 -15.29
C LEU A 81 19.49 -14.45 -16.59
N GLN A 82 20.47 -13.54 -16.57
CA GLN A 82 21.20 -13.02 -17.74
C GLN A 82 20.26 -12.50 -18.84
N ASN A 83 19.10 -12.02 -18.46
CA ASN A 83 18.05 -11.58 -19.37
C ASN A 83 17.28 -10.39 -18.78
N GLU A 84 17.67 -9.18 -19.14
CA GLU A 84 17.01 -7.95 -18.67
C GLU A 84 15.54 -7.89 -19.11
N SER A 85 15.19 -8.44 -20.26
CA SER A 85 13.82 -8.45 -20.78
C SER A 85 12.88 -9.29 -19.92
N ALA A 86 13.39 -10.27 -19.19
CA ALA A 86 12.60 -11.06 -18.25
C ALA A 86 12.01 -10.23 -17.12
N TYR A 87 12.59 -9.08 -16.79
CA TYR A 87 12.07 -8.20 -15.74
C TYR A 87 10.66 -7.71 -16.01
N SER A 88 10.37 -7.31 -17.26
CA SER A 88 9.02 -6.87 -17.63
C SER A 88 8.01 -8.02 -17.55
N LEU A 89 8.40 -9.22 -17.93
CA LEU A 89 7.55 -10.41 -17.81
C LEU A 89 7.29 -10.78 -16.36
N LEU A 90 8.31 -10.77 -15.51
CA LEU A 90 8.17 -11.09 -14.07
C LEU A 90 7.27 -10.07 -13.36
N THR A 91 7.42 -8.79 -13.67
CA THR A 91 6.54 -7.76 -13.10
C THR A 91 5.10 -7.87 -13.60
N MET A 92 4.90 -8.24 -14.88
CA MET A 92 3.58 -8.50 -15.44
C MET A 92 2.86 -9.67 -14.77
N LEU A 93 3.57 -10.70 -14.32
CA LEU A 93 2.97 -11.86 -13.65
C LEU A 93 2.31 -11.53 -12.30
N VAL A 94 2.70 -10.44 -11.66
CA VAL A 94 2.05 -9.96 -10.42
C VAL A 94 0.66 -9.37 -10.69
N VAL A 95 0.43 -8.82 -11.89
CA VAL A 95 -0.79 -8.09 -12.24
C VAL A 95 -2.06 -8.95 -12.21
N PRO A 96 -2.13 -10.15 -12.80
CA PRO A 96 -3.34 -10.97 -12.80
C PRO A 96 -3.82 -11.30 -11.38
N GLY A 97 -2.90 -11.68 -10.48
CA GLY A 97 -3.23 -11.95 -9.08
C GLY A 97 -3.80 -10.72 -8.37
N GLY A 98 -3.21 -9.55 -8.63
CA GLY A 98 -3.67 -8.27 -8.08
C GLY A 98 -5.05 -7.87 -8.60
N LEU A 99 -5.31 -8.01 -9.89
CA LEU A 99 -6.61 -7.70 -10.49
C LEU A 99 -7.72 -8.60 -9.95
N VAL A 100 -7.51 -9.91 -9.94
CA VAL A 100 -8.49 -10.86 -9.40
C VAL A 100 -8.78 -10.57 -7.93
N ALA A 101 -7.73 -10.33 -7.15
CA ALA A 101 -7.88 -10.02 -5.73
C ALA A 101 -8.59 -8.68 -5.49
N SER A 102 -8.35 -7.67 -6.33
CA SER A 102 -9.05 -6.38 -6.24
C SER A 102 -10.55 -6.52 -6.53
N VAL A 103 -10.93 -7.29 -7.54
CA VAL A 103 -12.34 -7.55 -7.86
C VAL A 103 -13.03 -8.34 -6.75
N LEU A 104 -12.34 -9.31 -6.15
CA LEU A 104 -12.87 -10.13 -5.05
C LEU A 104 -12.83 -9.42 -3.69
N CYS A 105 -12.09 -8.34 -3.54
CA CYS A 105 -11.88 -7.64 -2.28
C CYS A 105 -13.19 -7.27 -1.55
N PRO A 106 -14.22 -6.67 -2.18
CA PRO A 106 -15.47 -6.35 -1.50
C PRO A 106 -16.19 -7.61 -0.98
N TRP A 107 -16.21 -8.69 -1.75
CA TRP A 107 -16.82 -9.95 -1.33
C TRP A 107 -16.08 -10.57 -0.14
N LEU A 108 -14.75 -10.62 -0.18
CA LEU A 108 -13.91 -11.13 0.90
C LEU A 108 -14.10 -10.29 2.18
N THR A 109 -14.15 -8.97 2.04
CA THR A 109 -14.35 -8.04 3.15
C THR A 109 -15.72 -8.23 3.80
N ASN A 110 -16.77 -8.40 3.01
CA ASN A 110 -18.10 -8.64 3.54
C ASN A 110 -18.20 -9.98 4.30
N LYS A 111 -17.42 -10.99 3.89
CA LYS A 111 -17.45 -12.33 4.49
C LYS A 111 -16.55 -12.46 5.72
N PHE A 112 -15.33 -11.93 5.65
CA PHE A 112 -14.29 -12.13 6.67
C PHE A 112 -13.95 -10.87 7.46
N GLY A 113 -14.42 -9.71 7.02
CA GLY A 113 -14.02 -8.41 7.56
C GLY A 113 -12.70 -7.89 6.98
N LYS A 114 -12.49 -6.58 7.10
CA LYS A 114 -11.31 -5.88 6.55
C LYS A 114 -10.00 -6.43 7.13
N LYS A 115 -9.94 -6.56 8.45
CA LYS A 115 -8.76 -7.03 9.18
C LYS A 115 -8.31 -8.42 8.71
N TRP A 116 -9.20 -9.39 8.68
CA TRP A 116 -8.85 -10.77 8.35
C TRP A 116 -8.59 -10.97 6.86
N THR A 117 -9.27 -10.21 5.99
CA THR A 117 -8.98 -10.19 4.56
C THR A 117 -7.55 -9.67 4.29
N PHE A 118 -7.14 -8.60 4.98
CA PHE A 118 -5.78 -8.09 4.90
C PHE A 118 -4.76 -9.12 5.38
N ILE A 119 -4.92 -9.67 6.59
CA ILE A 119 -4.01 -10.66 7.17
C ILE A 119 -3.91 -11.91 6.27
N GLY A 120 -5.03 -12.46 5.85
CA GLY A 120 -5.08 -13.67 5.02
C GLY A 120 -4.36 -13.49 3.68
N SER A 121 -4.56 -12.36 3.02
CA SER A 121 -3.85 -12.06 1.76
C SER A 121 -2.34 -11.97 1.95
N HIS A 122 -1.87 -11.34 3.03
CA HIS A 122 -0.44 -11.21 3.32
C HIS A 122 0.21 -12.55 3.74
N ILE A 123 -0.54 -13.43 4.39
CA ILE A 123 -0.08 -14.81 4.65
C ILE A 123 0.12 -15.56 3.33
N ILE A 124 -0.79 -15.43 2.37
CA ILE A 124 -0.64 -16.04 1.03
C ILE A 124 0.65 -15.52 0.36
N GLY A 125 0.90 -14.21 0.42
CA GLY A 125 2.13 -13.61 -0.11
C GLY A 125 3.39 -14.13 0.59
N ALA A 126 3.38 -14.25 1.91
CA ALA A 126 4.50 -14.80 2.69
C ALA A 126 4.78 -16.26 2.32
N VAL A 127 3.75 -17.09 2.22
CA VAL A 127 3.88 -18.50 1.82
C VAL A 127 4.44 -18.62 0.40
N ALA A 128 3.93 -17.80 -0.53
CA ALA A 128 4.44 -17.78 -1.90
C ALA A 128 5.92 -17.38 -1.97
N MET A 129 6.35 -16.40 -1.16
CA MET A 129 7.76 -16.01 -1.05
C MET A 129 8.62 -17.13 -0.43
N ILE A 130 8.11 -17.83 0.57
CA ILE A 130 8.83 -18.98 1.18
C ILE A 130 8.98 -20.12 0.16
N ILE A 131 7.94 -20.44 -0.60
CA ILE A 131 8.03 -21.44 -1.68
C ILE A 131 9.07 -21.00 -2.72
N LEU A 132 9.04 -19.74 -3.10
CA LEU A 132 9.99 -19.16 -4.05
C LEU A 132 11.43 -19.27 -3.54
N PHE A 133 11.66 -19.08 -2.23
CA PHE A 133 12.98 -19.24 -1.62
C PHE A 133 13.57 -20.65 -1.85
N PHE A 134 12.78 -21.70 -1.69
CA PHE A 134 13.22 -23.08 -1.87
C PHE A 134 13.38 -23.50 -3.33
N MET A 135 12.94 -22.69 -4.30
CA MET A 135 13.18 -22.94 -5.72
C MET A 135 14.59 -22.58 -6.19
N TRP A 136 15.42 -22.04 -5.31
CA TRP A 136 16.80 -21.70 -5.60
C TRP A 136 17.74 -22.86 -5.25
N ASP A 137 18.66 -23.15 -6.14
CA ASP A 137 19.77 -24.08 -5.88
C ASP A 137 21.01 -23.29 -5.46
N PHE A 138 21.31 -23.31 -4.18
CA PHE A 138 22.45 -22.60 -3.60
C PHE A 138 23.80 -23.16 -4.06
N SER A 139 23.86 -24.39 -4.56
CA SER A 139 25.09 -25.01 -5.08
C SER A 139 25.39 -24.53 -6.50
N ALA A 140 24.36 -24.32 -7.31
CA ALA A 140 24.47 -23.88 -8.69
C ALA A 140 24.37 -22.35 -8.85
N GLY A 141 23.82 -21.63 -7.86
CA GLY A 141 23.50 -20.21 -7.96
C GLY A 141 22.44 -19.91 -9.02
N ALA A 142 21.46 -20.80 -9.18
CA ALA A 142 20.44 -20.74 -10.20
C ALA A 142 19.09 -21.31 -9.72
N LEU A 143 18.02 -21.04 -10.47
CA LEU A 143 16.74 -21.71 -10.22
C LEU A 143 16.84 -23.20 -10.54
N ARG A 144 16.25 -24.04 -9.68
CA ARG A 144 16.12 -25.48 -9.90
C ARG A 144 15.35 -25.78 -11.19
N ALA A 145 15.54 -26.98 -11.76
CA ALA A 145 14.81 -27.41 -12.95
C ALA A 145 13.29 -27.26 -12.74
N GLY A 146 12.61 -26.59 -13.66
CA GLY A 146 11.20 -26.27 -13.54
C GLY A 146 10.86 -25.12 -12.56
N GLY A 147 11.83 -24.59 -11.82
CA GLY A 147 11.64 -23.52 -10.85
C GLY A 147 11.05 -22.24 -11.45
N ILE A 148 11.27 -21.99 -12.74
CA ILE A 148 10.70 -20.83 -13.43
C ILE A 148 9.15 -20.85 -13.46
N TYR A 149 8.54 -22.03 -13.63
CA TYR A 149 7.08 -22.18 -13.63
C TYR A 149 6.50 -21.96 -12.23
N VAL A 150 7.18 -22.50 -11.22
CA VAL A 150 6.80 -22.30 -9.80
C VAL A 150 6.96 -20.82 -9.44
N ALA A 151 8.05 -20.18 -9.87
CA ALA A 151 8.27 -18.75 -9.67
C ALA A 151 7.16 -17.90 -10.30
N ALA A 152 6.71 -18.25 -11.52
CA ALA A 152 5.61 -17.57 -12.17
C ALA A 152 4.30 -17.66 -11.36
N ILE A 153 3.96 -18.85 -10.85
CA ILE A 153 2.78 -19.04 -9.98
C ILE A 153 2.94 -18.25 -8.68
N CYS A 154 4.10 -18.29 -8.05
CA CYS A 154 4.38 -17.53 -6.82
C CYS A 154 4.22 -16.02 -7.06
N LEU A 155 4.67 -15.48 -8.18
CA LEU A 155 4.52 -14.06 -8.52
C LEU A 155 3.04 -13.66 -8.69
N ILE A 156 2.22 -14.52 -9.31
CA ILE A 156 0.76 -14.31 -9.38
C ILE A 156 0.16 -14.27 -7.97
N LEU A 157 0.55 -15.21 -7.09
CA LEU A 157 0.08 -15.25 -5.70
C LEU A 157 0.54 -14.04 -4.89
N ILE A 158 1.74 -13.53 -5.11
CA ILE A 158 2.26 -12.29 -4.50
C ILE A 158 1.44 -11.07 -4.97
N GLY A 159 0.84 -11.12 -6.13
CA GLY A 159 -0.10 -10.10 -6.61
C GLY A 159 -1.35 -9.95 -5.73
N ILE A 160 -1.81 -11.04 -5.10
CA ILE A 160 -3.04 -11.03 -4.27
C ILE A 160 -2.97 -9.99 -3.14
N PRO A 161 -1.97 -10.01 -2.23
CA PRO A 161 -1.86 -9.00 -1.19
C PRO A 161 -1.68 -7.58 -1.74
N GLN A 162 -1.08 -7.43 -2.92
CA GLN A 162 -0.95 -6.14 -3.57
C GLN A 162 -2.31 -5.58 -4.00
N GLY A 163 -3.14 -6.38 -4.66
CA GLY A 163 -4.49 -5.98 -5.07
C GLY A 163 -5.39 -5.65 -3.89
N ILE A 164 -5.37 -6.49 -2.85
CA ILE A 164 -6.12 -6.25 -1.61
C ILE A 164 -5.63 -4.95 -0.93
N SER A 165 -4.33 -4.75 -0.78
CA SER A 165 -3.78 -3.56 -0.13
C SER A 165 -4.15 -2.27 -0.85
N ASN A 166 -4.18 -2.26 -2.18
CA ASN A 166 -4.52 -1.08 -2.96
C ASN A 166 -5.93 -0.55 -2.68
N ILE A 167 -6.88 -1.43 -2.35
CA ILE A 167 -8.27 -1.04 -2.04
C ILE A 167 -8.45 -0.90 -0.52
N MET A 168 -7.97 -1.90 0.23
CA MET A 168 -8.23 -2.03 1.64
C MET A 168 -7.62 -0.89 2.46
N THR A 169 -6.42 -0.43 2.09
CA THR A 169 -5.75 0.65 2.79
C THR A 169 -6.58 1.94 2.76
N TYR A 170 -7.15 2.29 1.59
CA TYR A 170 -8.03 3.46 1.49
C TYR A 170 -9.30 3.31 2.33
N ALA A 171 -9.94 2.14 2.28
CA ALA A 171 -11.13 1.88 3.06
C ALA A 171 -10.87 1.91 4.57
N MET A 172 -9.74 1.35 5.02
CA MET A 172 -9.38 1.36 6.43
C MET A 172 -8.96 2.74 6.92
N ILE A 173 -8.31 3.57 6.08
CA ILE A 173 -8.01 4.97 6.42
C ILE A 173 -9.31 5.76 6.57
N GLY A 174 -10.30 5.57 5.68
CA GLY A 174 -11.61 6.18 5.84
C GLY A 174 -12.24 5.87 7.19
N ASP A 175 -12.18 4.60 7.65
CA ASP A 175 -12.67 4.23 8.99
C ASP A 175 -11.90 4.95 10.12
N THR A 176 -10.61 5.25 9.91
CA THR A 176 -9.82 5.99 10.90
C THR A 176 -10.14 7.48 10.95
N VAL A 177 -10.68 8.04 9.86
CA VAL A 177 -11.23 9.41 9.86
C VAL A 177 -12.45 9.46 10.76
N ASP A 178 -13.39 8.50 10.60
CA ASP A 178 -14.58 8.41 11.46
C ASP A 178 -14.19 8.18 12.93
N TYR A 179 -13.16 7.36 13.20
CA TYR A 179 -12.63 7.18 14.55
C TYR A 179 -12.06 8.46 15.14
N LEU A 180 -11.35 9.27 14.35
CA LEU A 180 -10.81 10.54 14.80
C LEU A 180 -11.95 11.51 15.17
N GLU A 181 -12.93 11.66 14.29
CA GLU A 181 -14.11 12.50 14.51
C GLU A 181 -14.90 12.05 15.75
N TRP A 182 -15.15 10.75 15.90
CA TRP A 182 -15.80 10.19 17.07
C TRP A 182 -15.09 10.54 18.38
N LYS A 183 -13.75 10.51 18.35
CA LYS A 183 -12.93 10.68 19.54
C LYS A 183 -12.66 12.15 19.89
N THR A 184 -12.52 13.01 18.90
CA THR A 184 -12.07 14.40 19.09
C THR A 184 -13.13 15.44 18.75
N GLY A 185 -14.19 15.06 18.07
CA GLY A 185 -15.15 15.97 17.46
C GLY A 185 -14.67 16.62 16.16
N GLU A 186 -13.39 16.45 15.80
CA GLU A 186 -12.80 17.06 14.61
C GLU A 186 -12.59 16.05 13.49
N ARG A 187 -13.03 16.41 12.27
CA ARG A 187 -12.89 15.58 11.07
C ARG A 187 -11.62 15.94 10.31
N GLY A 188 -10.57 15.08 10.46
CA GLY A 188 -9.26 15.31 9.86
C GLY A 188 -9.01 14.45 8.61
N GLU A 189 -9.84 14.54 7.55
CA GLU A 189 -9.68 13.72 6.34
C GLU A 189 -8.32 13.94 5.66
N GLY A 190 -7.99 15.22 5.40
CA GLY A 190 -6.78 15.58 4.68
C GLY A 190 -5.51 15.02 5.32
N ILE A 191 -5.39 15.12 6.66
CA ILE A 191 -4.21 14.63 7.36
C ILE A 191 -4.15 13.10 7.40
N CYS A 192 -5.30 12.40 7.53
CA CYS A 192 -5.34 10.94 7.52
C CYS A 192 -4.92 10.39 6.14
N PHE A 193 -5.42 10.97 5.04
CA PHE A 193 -5.02 10.54 3.70
C PHE A 193 -3.61 10.99 3.31
N ALA A 194 -3.10 12.11 3.87
CA ALA A 194 -1.69 12.46 3.72
C ALA A 194 -0.76 11.40 4.32
N MET A 195 -1.15 10.75 5.43
CA MET A 195 -0.39 9.65 6.02
C MET A 195 -0.29 8.44 5.10
N GLN A 196 -1.31 8.16 4.28
CA GLN A 196 -1.20 7.11 3.27
C GLN A 196 -0.12 7.42 2.23
N THR A 197 -0.09 8.63 1.74
CA THR A 197 0.94 9.05 0.79
C THR A 197 2.33 8.95 1.40
N LEU A 198 2.50 9.39 2.64
CA LEU A 198 3.75 9.27 3.40
C LEU A 198 4.18 7.81 3.56
N MET A 199 3.28 6.94 4.01
CA MET A 199 3.51 5.51 4.17
C MET A 199 3.96 4.85 2.86
N ASN A 200 3.30 5.15 1.74
CA ASN A 200 3.66 4.63 0.43
C ASN A 200 5.06 5.10 0.00
N LYS A 201 5.38 6.39 0.18
CA LYS A 201 6.71 6.94 -0.16
C LYS A 201 7.83 6.32 0.67
N ILE A 202 7.63 6.19 1.98
CA ILE A 202 8.61 5.54 2.88
C ILE A 202 8.75 4.06 2.51
N GLY A 203 7.64 3.35 2.28
CA GLY A 203 7.65 1.94 1.88
C GLY A 203 8.41 1.70 0.56
N MET A 204 8.17 2.56 -0.45
CA MET A 204 8.90 2.52 -1.71
C MET A 204 10.40 2.78 -1.51
N ALA A 205 10.76 3.75 -0.67
CA ALA A 205 12.16 4.07 -0.37
C ALA A 205 12.86 2.88 0.32
N ILE A 206 12.21 2.22 1.27
CA ILE A 206 12.73 1.02 1.94
C ILE A 206 12.92 -0.12 0.91
N GLY A 207 11.93 -0.38 0.06
CA GLY A 207 12.04 -1.40 -0.99
C GLY A 207 13.19 -1.14 -1.95
N ALA A 208 13.33 0.10 -2.42
CA ALA A 208 14.43 0.50 -3.30
C ALA A 208 15.79 0.40 -2.59
N PHE A 209 15.89 0.85 -1.34
CA PHE A 209 17.11 0.76 -0.54
C PHE A 209 17.55 -0.70 -0.35
N ILE A 210 16.64 -1.60 -0.01
CA ILE A 210 16.95 -3.04 0.15
C ILE A 210 17.41 -3.62 -1.20
N GLY A 211 16.80 -3.23 -2.33
CA GLY A 211 17.23 -3.67 -3.65
C GLY A 211 18.67 -3.23 -3.99
N VAL A 212 19.01 -1.99 -3.70
CA VAL A 212 20.38 -1.47 -3.89
C VAL A 212 21.36 -2.11 -2.92
N LEU A 213 20.94 -2.31 -1.66
CA LEU A 213 21.78 -2.96 -0.65
C LEU A 213 22.09 -4.42 -1.04
N ALA A 214 21.07 -5.16 -1.52
CA ALA A 214 21.24 -6.53 -2.01
C ALA A 214 22.24 -6.60 -3.15
N TYR A 215 22.18 -5.66 -4.09
CA TYR A 215 23.14 -5.51 -5.17
C TYR A 215 24.56 -5.25 -4.64
N GLY A 216 24.72 -4.23 -3.78
CA GLY A 216 26.03 -3.86 -3.21
C GLY A 216 26.70 -4.97 -2.40
N MET A 217 25.91 -5.73 -1.64
CA MET A 217 26.42 -6.85 -0.84
C MET A 217 26.72 -8.12 -1.65
N SER A 218 26.26 -8.17 -2.88
CA SER A 218 26.48 -9.32 -3.78
C SER A 218 27.83 -9.24 -4.51
N ASN A 219 28.66 -8.25 -4.22
CA ASN A 219 29.93 -7.99 -4.87
C ASN A 219 29.81 -7.88 -6.41
N ILE A 220 28.69 -7.34 -6.90
CA ILE A 220 28.46 -7.10 -8.31
C ILE A 220 29.08 -5.74 -8.66
N SER A 221 30.05 -5.73 -9.58
CA SER A 221 30.55 -4.48 -10.14
C SER A 221 29.71 -4.06 -11.36
N PRO A 222 29.37 -2.77 -11.52
CA PRO A 222 28.70 -2.27 -12.73
C PRO A 222 29.48 -2.53 -14.03
N THR A 223 30.78 -2.75 -13.90
CA THR A 223 31.71 -3.04 -15.00
C THR A 223 31.87 -4.52 -15.28
N ASP A 224 31.34 -5.41 -14.42
CA ASP A 224 31.47 -6.83 -14.64
C ASP A 224 30.62 -7.28 -15.83
N PRO A 225 31.15 -8.12 -16.72
CA PRO A 225 30.37 -8.70 -17.80
C PRO A 225 29.23 -9.54 -17.22
N VAL A 226 28.07 -9.40 -17.81
CA VAL A 226 26.92 -10.27 -17.49
C VAL A 226 27.36 -11.74 -17.62
N GLY A 227 27.20 -12.53 -16.55
CA GLY A 227 27.59 -13.95 -16.54
C GLY A 227 28.86 -14.30 -15.75
N ASN A 228 29.63 -13.32 -15.28
CA ASN A 228 30.83 -13.57 -14.48
C ASN A 228 30.59 -13.47 -12.96
N MET A 229 29.36 -13.57 -12.52
CA MET A 229 29.06 -13.52 -11.08
C MET A 229 29.45 -14.82 -10.40
N ASP A 230 30.13 -14.68 -9.27
CA ASP A 230 30.35 -15.78 -8.36
C ASP A 230 29.02 -16.31 -7.78
N VAL A 231 28.92 -17.63 -7.63
CA VAL A 231 27.75 -18.31 -7.03
C VAL A 231 27.41 -17.72 -5.66
N ALA A 232 28.42 -17.35 -4.87
CA ALA A 232 28.20 -16.73 -3.56
C ALA A 232 27.50 -15.37 -3.67
N GLY A 233 27.83 -14.55 -4.69
CA GLY A 233 27.19 -13.28 -4.97
C GLY A 233 25.73 -13.44 -5.39
N LEU A 234 25.43 -14.40 -6.26
CA LEU A 234 24.07 -14.74 -6.69
C LEU A 234 23.21 -15.22 -5.51
N ASN A 235 23.77 -16.08 -4.66
CA ASN A 235 23.09 -16.55 -3.47
C ASN A 235 22.75 -15.42 -2.49
N LYS A 236 23.66 -14.47 -2.26
CA LYS A 236 23.41 -13.31 -1.42
C LYS A 236 22.29 -12.43 -2.01
N LEU A 237 22.36 -12.15 -3.31
CA LEU A 237 21.31 -11.39 -4.00
C LEU A 237 19.95 -12.05 -3.81
N TRP A 238 19.82 -13.34 -4.09
CA TRP A 238 18.59 -14.10 -3.91
C TRP A 238 18.08 -14.07 -2.48
N MET A 239 18.95 -14.40 -1.52
CA MET A 239 18.58 -14.39 -0.11
C MET A 239 18.03 -13.04 0.33
N MET A 240 18.71 -11.94 0.01
CA MET A 240 18.28 -10.62 0.43
C MET A 240 16.94 -10.23 -0.22
N LEU A 241 16.75 -10.51 -1.50
CA LEU A 241 15.52 -10.19 -2.20
C LEU A 241 14.32 -10.98 -1.66
N VAL A 242 14.48 -12.29 -1.46
CA VAL A 242 13.35 -13.14 -1.03
C VAL A 242 13.08 -13.00 0.45
N LEU A 243 14.13 -13.07 1.31
CA LEU A 243 13.93 -12.99 2.76
C LEU A 243 13.40 -11.63 3.19
N SER A 244 13.84 -10.52 2.56
CA SER A 244 13.28 -9.20 2.85
C SER A 244 11.79 -9.15 2.54
N GLY A 245 11.35 -9.79 1.45
CA GLY A 245 9.93 -9.94 1.11
C GLY A 245 9.16 -10.76 2.16
N VAL A 246 9.69 -11.92 2.58
CA VAL A 246 9.08 -12.75 3.63
C VAL A 246 8.93 -11.95 4.93
N VAL A 247 10.02 -11.35 5.39
CA VAL A 247 10.02 -10.54 6.61
C VAL A 247 9.02 -9.40 6.52
N SER A 248 8.96 -8.71 5.38
CA SER A 248 8.05 -7.61 5.14
C SER A 248 6.57 -8.05 5.17
N PHE A 249 6.23 -9.18 4.53
CA PHE A 249 4.88 -9.74 4.59
C PHE A 249 4.44 -10.13 6.00
N ILE A 250 5.35 -10.66 6.80
CA ILE A 250 5.07 -11.03 8.20
C ILE A 250 5.01 -9.79 9.08
N ALA A 251 5.98 -8.88 8.94
CA ALA A 251 6.08 -7.69 9.77
C ALA A 251 4.88 -6.75 9.60
N CYS A 252 4.35 -6.60 8.39
CA CYS A 252 3.17 -5.74 8.17
C CYS A 252 1.88 -6.29 8.80
N ILE A 253 1.80 -7.59 9.07
CA ILE A 253 0.66 -8.21 9.73
C ILE A 253 0.63 -7.84 11.23
N ILE A 254 1.79 -7.68 11.87
CA ILE A 254 1.90 -7.46 13.32
C ILE A 254 1.08 -6.25 13.79
N PRO A 255 1.21 -5.05 13.23
CA PRO A 255 0.39 -3.91 13.65
C PRO A 255 -1.11 -4.13 13.41
N ILE A 256 -1.48 -4.87 12.37
CA ILE A 256 -2.89 -5.14 12.04
C ILE A 256 -3.54 -6.07 13.07
N PHE A 257 -2.79 -6.94 13.73
CA PHE A 257 -3.34 -7.71 14.85
C PHE A 257 -3.85 -6.81 15.98
N PHE A 258 -3.22 -5.68 16.21
CA PHE A 258 -3.62 -4.69 17.23
C PHE A 258 -4.66 -3.69 16.71
N TYR A 259 -5.00 -3.75 15.42
CA TYR A 259 -6.05 -2.93 14.83
C TYR A 259 -7.43 -3.42 15.29
N ASN A 260 -8.10 -2.64 16.12
CA ASN A 260 -9.35 -3.02 16.79
C ASN A 260 -10.60 -2.37 16.19
N LEU A 261 -10.47 -1.64 15.08
CA LEU A 261 -11.58 -0.99 14.41
C LEU A 261 -12.29 -2.02 13.51
N THR A 262 -13.27 -2.74 14.11
CA THR A 262 -14.10 -3.69 13.37
C THR A 262 -15.24 -2.96 12.67
N GLU A 263 -15.84 -3.58 11.65
CA GLU A 263 -16.97 -3.02 10.89
C GLU A 263 -18.19 -2.74 11.81
N LYS A 264 -18.38 -3.55 12.84
CA LYS A 264 -19.42 -3.32 13.83
C LYS A 264 -19.14 -2.04 14.62
N ARG A 265 -17.92 -1.90 15.13
CA ARG A 265 -17.51 -0.72 15.91
C ARG A 265 -17.55 0.56 15.06
N GLN A 266 -17.14 0.47 13.81
CA GLN A 266 -17.21 1.59 12.87
C GLN A 266 -18.65 2.07 12.68
N ARG A 267 -19.61 1.14 12.46
CA ARG A 267 -21.05 1.50 12.33
C ARG A 267 -21.61 2.14 13.61
N GLU A 268 -21.23 1.65 14.77
CA GLU A 268 -21.62 2.23 16.07
C GLU A 268 -21.11 3.66 16.20
N MET A 269 -19.83 3.90 15.89
CA MET A 269 -19.24 5.24 15.94
C MET A 269 -19.91 6.22 14.97
N VAL A 270 -20.16 5.80 13.72
CA VAL A 270 -20.85 6.65 12.74
C VAL A 270 -22.26 7.01 13.22
N LYS A 271 -22.96 6.08 13.87
CA LYS A 271 -24.27 6.37 14.46
C LYS A 271 -24.17 7.36 15.63
N GLU A 272 -23.22 7.17 16.53
CA GLU A 272 -22.98 8.09 17.65
C GLU A 272 -22.59 9.50 17.17
N ILE A 273 -21.79 9.62 16.08
CA ILE A 273 -21.46 10.92 15.45
C ILE A 273 -22.73 11.57 14.90
N ALA A 274 -23.57 10.83 14.19
CA ALA A 274 -24.81 11.36 13.62
C ALA A 274 -25.78 11.84 14.73
N GLU A 275 -25.90 11.09 15.83
CA GLU A 275 -26.74 11.46 16.97
C GLU A 275 -26.23 12.75 17.66
N ARG A 276 -24.89 12.92 17.80
CA ARG A 276 -24.30 14.16 18.35
C ARG A 276 -24.59 15.37 17.46
N LYS A 277 -24.37 15.25 16.13
CA LYS A 277 -24.65 16.32 15.19
C LYS A 277 -26.12 16.73 15.19
N ALA A 278 -27.04 15.79 15.21
CA ALA A 278 -28.46 16.06 15.29
C ALA A 278 -28.86 16.80 16.60
N ALA A 279 -28.21 16.47 17.71
CA ALA A 279 -28.42 17.16 18.97
C ALA A 279 -27.85 18.59 18.98
N GLU A 280 -26.70 18.80 18.33
CA GLU A 280 -26.09 20.12 18.15
C GLU A 280 -26.96 21.01 17.25
N ASP A 281 -27.47 20.50 16.12
CA ASP A 281 -28.35 21.24 15.22
C ASP A 281 -29.62 21.69 15.93
N ILE A 282 -30.25 20.80 16.74
CA ILE A 282 -31.44 21.14 17.53
C ILE A 282 -31.12 22.21 18.58
N SER A 283 -29.98 22.17 19.23
CA SER A 283 -29.60 23.18 20.22
C SER A 283 -29.35 24.55 19.57
N THR A 284 -28.79 24.56 18.38
CA THR A 284 -28.52 25.79 17.61
C THR A 284 -29.83 26.42 17.11
N ASP A 285 -30.82 25.63 16.69
CA ASP A 285 -32.13 26.09 16.27
C ASP A 285 -32.96 26.65 17.44
N LEU A 286 -32.72 26.17 18.67
CA LEU A 286 -33.39 26.67 19.87
C LEU A 286 -32.80 28.00 20.41
N ASP A 287 -31.56 28.32 20.05
CA ASP A 287 -30.90 29.60 20.40
C ASP A 287 -31.20 30.73 19.42
N ILE A 288 -32.13 30.59 18.46
CA ILE A 288 -32.59 31.66 17.60
C ILE A 288 -33.32 32.68 18.48
N PRO A 289 -32.83 33.93 18.66
CA PRO A 289 -33.53 34.94 19.43
C PRO A 289 -34.84 35.26 18.76
N VAL A 290 -35.95 34.98 19.46
CA VAL A 290 -37.28 35.45 19.05
C VAL A 290 -37.23 36.96 19.02
N THR A 291 -37.11 37.55 17.82
CA THR A 291 -37.29 39.00 17.67
C THR A 291 -38.74 39.32 18.05
N PRO A 292 -38.98 40.18 19.05
CA PRO A 292 -40.34 40.60 19.33
C PRO A 292 -40.85 41.42 18.14
N GLU A 293 -41.88 40.92 17.47
CA GLU A 293 -42.65 41.71 16.53
C GLU A 293 -43.19 42.92 17.29
N ALA A 294 -42.79 44.13 16.81
CA ALA A 294 -43.36 45.41 17.23
C ALA A 294 -44.51 45.81 16.34
#